data_ccea5083af0a3edbbc6f422f98811c8f
#
_entry.id   ccea5083af0a3edbbc6f422f98811c8f
#
_cell.length_a   1.000
_cell.length_b   1.000
_cell.length_c   1.000
_cell.angle_alpha   90.00
_cell.angle_beta   90.00
_cell.angle_gamma   90.00
#
_symmetry.space_group_name_H-M   'P 1'
#
loop_
_entity.id
_entity.type
_entity.pdbx_description
1 polymer ?
#
loop_
_entity_poly.entity_id
_entity_poly.type
_entity_poly.pdbx_seq_one_letter_code
_entity_poly.pdbx_strand_id
1 'polypeptide(L)'
;MNFKPIKPVVMGGLLAGSLLLSAAPSRADDDNWWRRWWSGSQRSELKSDRRELQNDRKELREDRQEFLDDKRELRRDLRRGAPAEEIARDLRELRNDRSEIRRDRQELKEDRREFQRNWR
;
A
#
# COMPACT_ATOMS: atom_id res chain seq x y z
N MET A 1 -6.47 -24.79 -1.64
CA MET A 1 -6.82 -23.54 -2.33
C MET A 1 -6.71 -22.39 -1.33
N ASN A 2 -5.59 -21.69 -1.34
CA ASN A 2 -5.42 -20.50 -0.52
C ASN A 2 -5.84 -19.30 -1.36
N PHE A 3 -7.08 -18.86 -1.18
CA PHE A 3 -7.51 -17.58 -1.68
C PHE A 3 -6.84 -16.50 -0.82
N LYS A 4 -5.82 -15.84 -1.34
CA LYS A 4 -5.34 -14.59 -0.76
C LYS A 4 -6.48 -13.56 -0.88
N PRO A 5 -6.91 -12.93 0.21
CA PRO A 5 -7.97 -11.92 0.12
C PRO A 5 -7.46 -10.74 -0.70
N ILE A 6 -8.24 -10.40 -1.73
CA ILE A 6 -8.03 -9.18 -2.50
C ILE A 6 -8.18 -8.01 -1.53
N LYS A 7 -7.12 -7.27 -1.30
CA LYS A 7 -7.16 -6.07 -0.45
C LYS A 7 -8.07 -5.04 -1.11
N PRO A 8 -9.09 -4.52 -0.43
CA PRO A 8 -9.90 -3.45 -1.00
C PRO A 8 -9.03 -2.21 -1.14
N VAL A 9 -8.95 -1.72 -2.36
CA VAL A 9 -8.42 -0.38 -2.65
C VAL A 9 -9.34 0.61 -1.95
N VAL A 10 -8.88 1.20 -0.86
CA VAL A 10 -9.60 2.27 -0.19
C VAL A 10 -9.45 3.52 -1.04
N MET A 11 -10.36 3.70 -1.98
CA MET A 11 -10.56 5.00 -2.62
C MET A 11 -11.06 5.97 -1.54
N GLY A 12 -10.20 6.94 -1.20
CA GLY A 12 -10.56 8.04 -0.31
C GLY A 12 -11.74 8.81 -0.86
N GLY A 13 -12.93 8.61 -0.27
CA GLY A 13 -14.13 9.33 -0.60
C GLY A 13 -14.05 10.77 -0.12
N LEU A 14 -14.15 11.71 -1.06
CA LEU A 14 -14.42 13.13 -0.79
C LEU A 14 -15.81 13.26 -0.14
N LEU A 15 -15.84 13.47 1.17
CA LEU A 15 -17.06 13.89 1.86
C LEU A 15 -17.20 15.40 1.74
N ALA A 16 -18.14 15.82 0.91
CA ALA A 16 -18.64 17.19 0.87
C ALA A 16 -19.38 17.48 2.19
N GLY A 17 -18.73 18.22 3.09
CA GLY A 17 -19.32 18.67 4.33
C GLY A 17 -20.26 19.83 4.12
N SER A 18 -21.50 19.66 4.55
CA SER A 18 -22.54 20.67 4.57
C SER A 18 -22.20 21.81 5.53
N LEU A 19 -22.22 23.03 5.05
CA LEU A 19 -22.07 24.26 5.83
C LEU A 19 -23.34 24.50 6.69
N LEU A 20 -23.21 24.34 7.99
CA LEU A 20 -24.14 24.93 8.93
C LEU A 20 -23.55 26.25 9.44
N LEU A 21 -24.15 27.35 8.97
CA LEU A 21 -23.90 28.67 9.52
C LEU A 21 -24.53 28.74 10.91
N SER A 22 -23.71 28.70 11.95
CA SER A 22 -24.10 29.11 13.29
C SER A 22 -23.30 30.36 13.68
N ALA A 23 -24.01 31.42 14.00
CA ALA A 23 -23.43 32.69 14.43
C ALA A 23 -22.52 32.52 15.66
N ALA A 24 -21.26 32.90 15.52
CA ALA A 24 -20.27 32.85 16.61
C ALA A 24 -20.19 34.21 17.32
N PRO A 25 -20.06 34.24 18.64
CA PRO A 25 -19.68 35.46 19.36
C PRO A 25 -18.20 35.75 19.14
N SER A 26 -17.94 36.98 18.77
CA SER A 26 -16.60 37.52 18.55
C SER A 26 -15.80 37.57 19.87
N ARG A 27 -14.76 36.74 19.97
CA ARG A 27 -13.62 36.93 20.85
C ARG A 27 -12.33 36.76 20.05
N ALA A 28 -11.54 37.84 20.06
CA ALA A 28 -10.35 38.03 19.26
C ALA A 28 -9.11 37.30 19.80
N ASP A 29 -9.23 36.04 20.25
CA ASP A 29 -8.12 35.27 20.83
C ASP A 29 -7.96 33.85 20.22
N ASP A 30 -8.72 33.53 19.15
CA ASP A 30 -8.83 32.15 18.67
C ASP A 30 -8.20 31.88 17.29
N ASP A 31 -7.40 32.79 16.75
CA ASP A 31 -6.76 32.57 15.42
C ASP A 31 -5.67 31.46 15.44
N ASN A 32 -5.37 30.91 16.59
CA ASN A 32 -4.29 29.94 16.75
C ASN A 32 -4.78 28.48 16.75
N TRP A 33 -6.09 28.23 16.97
CA TRP A 33 -6.62 26.87 16.99
C TRP A 33 -6.68 26.25 15.59
N TRP A 34 -7.00 27.03 14.53
CA TRP A 34 -6.96 26.61 13.14
C TRP A 34 -5.56 26.16 12.70
N ARG A 35 -4.53 26.92 13.09
CA ARG A 35 -3.14 26.55 12.80
C ARG A 35 -2.72 25.28 13.52
N ARG A 36 -3.15 25.09 14.77
CA ARG A 36 -2.91 23.84 15.51
C ARG A 36 -3.64 22.65 14.89
N TRP A 37 -4.88 22.87 14.45
CA TRP A 37 -5.68 21.82 13.82
C TRP A 37 -5.09 21.43 12.46
N TRP A 38 -4.75 22.38 11.59
CA TRP A 38 -4.09 22.15 10.31
C TRP A 38 -2.72 21.47 10.47
N SER A 39 -1.89 21.94 11.41
CA SER A 39 -0.58 21.33 11.65
C SER A 39 -0.69 19.93 12.26
N GLY A 40 -1.75 19.67 13.05
CA GLY A 40 -2.02 18.36 13.63
C GLY A 40 -2.48 17.34 12.59
N SER A 41 -3.39 17.72 11.68
CA SER A 41 -3.88 16.83 10.62
C SER A 41 -2.77 16.50 9.62
N GLN A 42 -2.00 17.47 9.16
CA GLN A 42 -0.86 17.23 8.27
C GLN A 42 0.19 16.30 8.89
N ARG A 43 0.49 16.47 10.20
CA ARG A 43 1.42 15.56 10.89
C ARG A 43 0.90 14.15 11.02
N SER A 44 -0.41 13.98 11.22
CA SER A 44 -1.02 12.65 11.29
C SER A 44 -1.03 11.96 9.93
N GLU A 45 -1.32 12.69 8.86
CA GLU A 45 -1.26 12.20 7.48
C GLU A 45 0.16 11.76 7.12
N LEU A 46 1.17 12.61 7.36
CA LEU A 46 2.57 12.26 7.10
C LEU A 46 3.05 11.04 7.90
N LYS A 47 2.56 10.85 9.12
CA LYS A 47 2.86 9.65 9.91
C LYS A 47 2.20 8.41 9.32
N SER A 48 0.96 8.54 8.82
CA SER A 48 0.23 7.47 8.15
C SER A 48 0.95 7.06 6.87
N ASP A 49 1.23 8.01 6.00
CA ASP A 49 1.94 7.80 4.72
C ASP A 49 3.30 7.13 4.94
N ARG A 50 4.02 7.55 5.97
CA ARG A 50 5.31 6.95 6.32
C ARG A 50 5.17 5.50 6.76
N ARG A 51 4.13 5.16 7.53
CA ARG A 51 3.85 3.79 7.94
C ARG A 51 3.46 2.93 6.74
N GLU A 52 2.62 3.46 5.86
CA GLU A 52 2.22 2.80 4.62
C GLU A 52 3.44 2.47 3.77
N LEU A 53 4.31 3.45 3.50
CA LEU A 53 5.57 3.23 2.78
C LEU A 53 6.48 2.18 3.43
N GLN A 54 6.50 2.08 4.76
CA GLN A 54 7.25 1.06 5.47
C GLN A 54 6.63 -0.33 5.30
N ASN A 55 5.31 -0.42 5.37
CA ASN A 55 4.57 -1.67 5.17
C ASN A 55 4.72 -2.17 3.74
N ASP A 56 4.57 -1.30 2.74
CA ASP A 56 4.71 -1.65 1.33
C ASP A 56 6.12 -2.16 1.00
N ARG A 57 7.14 -1.55 1.60
CA ARG A 57 8.52 -2.04 1.47
C ARG A 57 8.72 -3.41 2.12
N LYS A 58 8.01 -3.67 3.20
CA LYS A 58 8.08 -4.97 3.88
C LYS A 58 7.38 -6.02 3.03
N GLU A 59 6.17 -5.74 2.56
CA GLU A 59 5.39 -6.61 1.68
C GLU A 59 6.19 -6.94 0.41
N LEU A 60 6.75 -5.94 -0.25
CA LEU A 60 7.57 -6.15 -1.44
C LEU A 60 8.81 -7.05 -1.18
N ARG A 61 9.37 -7.00 0.02
CA ARG A 61 10.48 -7.89 0.40
C ARG A 61 10.01 -9.32 0.61
N GLU A 62 8.85 -9.49 1.26
CA GLU A 62 8.24 -10.78 1.50
C GLU A 62 7.85 -11.46 0.18
N ASP A 63 7.21 -10.73 -0.73
CA ASP A 63 6.83 -11.22 -2.06
C ASP A 63 8.04 -11.63 -2.91
N ARG A 64 9.13 -10.88 -2.81
CA ARG A 64 10.39 -11.27 -3.48
C ARG A 64 10.98 -12.54 -2.90
N GLN A 65 10.90 -12.71 -1.59
CA GLN A 65 11.40 -13.92 -0.93
C GLN A 65 10.55 -15.13 -1.34
N GLU A 66 9.22 -14.98 -1.31
CA GLU A 66 8.27 -15.99 -1.76
C GLU A 66 8.56 -16.41 -3.23
N PHE A 67 8.70 -15.44 -4.13
CA PHE A 67 9.06 -15.70 -5.51
C PHE A 67 10.38 -16.49 -5.66
N LEU A 68 11.37 -16.19 -4.85
CA LEU A 68 12.64 -16.91 -4.89
C LEU A 68 12.51 -18.35 -4.38
N ASP A 69 11.66 -18.56 -3.38
CA ASP A 69 11.41 -19.88 -2.80
C ASP A 69 10.61 -20.75 -3.78
N ASP A 70 9.58 -20.19 -4.43
CA ASP A 70 8.80 -20.86 -5.48
C ASP A 70 9.69 -21.23 -6.68
N LYS A 71 10.61 -20.36 -7.03
CA LYS A 71 11.59 -20.65 -8.08
C LYS A 71 12.53 -21.78 -7.71
N ARG A 72 12.88 -21.91 -6.43
CA ARG A 72 13.70 -23.05 -5.93
C ARG A 72 12.89 -24.34 -5.92
N GLU A 73 11.60 -24.24 -5.57
CA GLU A 73 10.68 -25.37 -5.61
C GLU A 73 10.49 -25.91 -7.02
N LEU A 74 10.18 -25.06 -7.97
CA LEU A 74 10.10 -25.43 -9.38
C LEU A 74 11.37 -26.13 -9.87
N ARG A 75 12.55 -25.64 -9.48
CA ARG A 75 13.82 -26.29 -9.85
C ARG A 75 13.98 -27.69 -9.24
N ARG A 76 13.50 -27.89 -8.01
CA ARG A 76 13.48 -29.19 -7.35
C ARG A 76 12.53 -30.14 -8.06
N ASP A 77 11.36 -29.65 -8.41
CA ASP A 77 10.32 -30.43 -9.08
C ASP A 77 10.73 -30.85 -10.48
N LEU A 78 11.38 -29.98 -11.23
CA LEU A 78 11.99 -30.32 -12.50
C LEU A 78 13.06 -31.39 -12.39
N ARG A 79 13.91 -31.34 -11.36
CA ARG A 79 14.97 -32.35 -11.15
C ARG A 79 14.40 -33.70 -10.71
N ARG A 80 13.34 -33.67 -9.95
CA ARG A 80 12.64 -34.87 -9.44
C ARG A 80 11.79 -35.54 -10.52
N GLY A 81 11.55 -34.87 -11.63
CA GLY A 81 10.67 -35.36 -12.68
C GLY A 81 9.20 -35.30 -12.29
N ALA A 82 8.80 -34.23 -11.63
CA ALA A 82 7.41 -33.99 -11.23
C ALA A 82 6.45 -34.03 -12.43
N PRO A 83 5.15 -34.36 -12.21
CA PRO A 83 4.16 -34.37 -13.29
C PRO A 83 4.03 -33.03 -14.00
N ALA A 84 3.75 -33.05 -15.30
CA ALA A 84 3.63 -31.83 -16.11
C ALA A 84 2.57 -30.85 -15.55
N GLU A 85 1.51 -31.35 -14.94
CA GLU A 85 0.47 -30.53 -14.31
C GLU A 85 1.00 -29.75 -13.11
N GLU A 86 1.85 -30.35 -12.29
CA GLU A 86 2.50 -29.72 -11.15
C GLU A 86 3.44 -28.61 -11.63
N ILE A 87 4.30 -28.88 -12.58
CA ILE A 87 5.19 -27.90 -13.22
C ILE A 87 4.39 -26.75 -13.86
N ALA A 88 3.29 -27.03 -14.52
CA ALA A 88 2.44 -26.01 -15.12
C ALA A 88 1.77 -25.10 -14.07
N ARG A 89 1.43 -25.64 -12.89
CA ARG A 89 0.90 -24.88 -11.78
C ARG A 89 1.96 -23.95 -11.21
N ASP A 90 3.15 -24.45 -10.91
CA ASP A 90 4.27 -23.67 -10.37
C ASP A 90 4.66 -22.52 -11.31
N LEU A 91 4.68 -22.78 -12.61
CA LEU A 91 4.92 -21.72 -13.60
C LEU A 91 3.85 -20.64 -13.62
N ARG A 92 2.58 -20.99 -13.36
CA ARG A 92 1.50 -20.01 -13.23
C ARG A 92 1.64 -19.18 -11.96
N GLU A 93 1.97 -19.78 -10.85
CA GLU A 93 2.24 -19.11 -9.59
C GLU A 93 3.39 -18.10 -9.74
N LEU A 94 4.52 -18.51 -10.29
CA LEU A 94 5.64 -17.62 -10.57
C LEU A 94 5.30 -16.45 -11.50
N ARG A 95 4.40 -16.64 -12.46
CA ARG A 95 3.93 -15.53 -13.33
C ARG A 95 3.08 -14.55 -12.55
N ASN A 96 2.22 -15.03 -11.66
CA ASN A 96 1.37 -14.21 -10.81
C ASN A 96 2.21 -13.39 -9.84
N ASP A 97 3.14 -14.02 -9.14
CA ASP A 97 4.04 -13.36 -8.19
C ASP A 97 4.87 -12.26 -8.88
N ARG A 98 5.37 -12.56 -10.07
CA ARG A 98 6.11 -11.57 -10.85
C ARG A 98 5.24 -10.35 -11.23
N SER A 99 3.97 -10.60 -11.52
CA SER A 99 3.00 -9.56 -11.85
C SER A 99 2.67 -8.71 -10.60
N GLU A 100 2.49 -9.34 -9.44
CA GLU A 100 2.28 -8.69 -8.15
C GLU A 100 3.48 -7.82 -7.78
N ILE A 101 4.69 -8.35 -7.79
CA ILE A 101 5.93 -7.60 -7.52
C ILE A 101 6.07 -6.37 -8.42
N ARG A 102 5.66 -6.45 -9.68
CA ARG A 102 5.68 -5.28 -10.59
C ARG A 102 4.70 -4.22 -10.16
N ARG A 103 3.48 -4.62 -9.78
CA ARG A 103 2.41 -3.73 -9.31
C ARG A 103 2.85 -3.03 -8.03
N ASP A 104 3.32 -3.78 -7.05
CA ASP A 104 3.76 -3.25 -5.76
C ASP A 104 4.93 -2.26 -5.89
N ARG A 105 5.84 -2.54 -6.82
CA ARG A 105 6.90 -1.57 -7.14
C ARG A 105 6.38 -0.28 -7.73
N GLN A 106 5.32 -0.35 -8.54
CA GLN A 106 4.73 0.83 -9.13
C GLN A 106 3.96 1.62 -8.08
N GLU A 107 3.16 0.96 -7.26
CA GLU A 107 2.45 1.55 -6.13
C GLU A 107 3.42 2.25 -5.16
N LEU A 108 4.45 1.55 -4.72
CA LEU A 108 5.49 2.13 -3.85
C LEU A 108 6.16 3.37 -4.46
N LYS A 109 6.33 3.40 -5.78
CA LYS A 109 6.90 4.56 -6.48
C LYS A 109 5.94 5.74 -6.51
N GLU A 110 4.64 5.48 -6.68
CA GLU A 110 3.58 6.49 -6.68
C GLU A 110 3.41 7.07 -5.28
N ASP A 111 3.30 6.24 -4.25
CA ASP A 111 3.17 6.64 -2.86
C ASP A 111 4.38 7.46 -2.38
N ARG A 112 5.57 7.06 -2.81
CA ARG A 112 6.78 7.85 -2.52
C ARG A 112 6.74 9.24 -3.16
N ARG A 113 6.20 9.36 -4.38
CA ARG A 113 6.04 10.66 -5.05
C ARG A 113 4.99 11.51 -4.36
N GLU A 114 3.88 10.90 -3.92
CA GLU A 114 2.83 11.56 -3.17
C GLU A 114 3.34 12.06 -1.83
N PHE A 115 4.02 11.22 -1.08
CA PHE A 115 4.68 11.61 0.16
C PHE A 115 5.62 12.80 -0.02
N GLN A 116 6.42 12.81 -1.10
CA GLN A 116 7.32 13.93 -1.39
C GLN A 116 6.58 15.23 -1.75
N ARG A 117 5.41 15.14 -2.40
CA ARG A 117 4.57 16.32 -2.68
C ARG A 117 3.95 16.89 -1.41
N ASN A 118 3.48 16.04 -0.52
CA ASN A 118 2.84 16.43 0.73
C ASN A 118 3.85 16.97 1.77
N TRP A 119 5.11 16.64 1.61
CA TRP A 119 6.20 17.13 2.48
C TRP A 119 6.65 18.57 2.15
N ARG A 120 6.40 19.09 0.95
CA ARG A 120 6.78 20.45 0.53
C ARG A 120 5.73 21.47 0.92
#